data_936f5faf46ee67398ed1052be1188ecf
#
_entry.id   936f5faf46ee67398ed1052be1188ecf
#
_cell.length_a   1.000
_cell.length_b   1.000
_cell.length_c   1.000
_cell.angle_alpha   90.00
_cell.angle_beta   90.00
_cell.angle_gamma   90.00
#
_symmetry.space_group_name_H-M   'P 1'
#
loop_
_entity.id
_entity.type
_entity.pdbx_description
1 polymer ?
#
loop_
_entity_poly.entity_id
_entity_poly.type
_entity_poly.pdbx_seq_one_letter_code
_entity_poly.pdbx_strand_id
1 'polypeptide(L)'
;MIARAAGEALVQEGERIVAARGPLAVGEAVVTTAGRLPFKGVIHAVGPQQGIGREEERLVQALGAAFLRAHERGFESVSFPAVSSGIFAVPLEVCARAYVRAVREFMRAHPDTSLKTLRLVLVDGPLVALVRQELGRKA
;
A
#
# COMPACT_ATOMS: atom_id res chain seq x y z
N MET A 1 2.29 -11.22 -12.01
CA MET A 1 2.58 -10.60 -10.73
C MET A 1 3.80 -9.69 -10.85
N ILE A 2 3.93 -8.76 -9.94
CA ILE A 2 4.99 -7.73 -9.98
C ILE A 2 6.39 -8.36 -10.00
N ALA A 3 6.64 -9.36 -9.14
CA ALA A 3 7.95 -10.01 -9.07
C ALA A 3 8.36 -10.65 -10.39
N ARG A 4 7.42 -11.29 -11.08
CA ARG A 4 7.70 -11.91 -12.39
C ARG A 4 8.04 -10.84 -13.43
N ALA A 5 7.28 -9.74 -13.47
CA ALA A 5 7.51 -8.66 -14.42
C ALA A 5 8.81 -7.91 -14.14
N ALA A 6 9.15 -7.68 -12.87
CA ALA A 6 10.36 -6.99 -12.46
C ALA A 6 11.63 -7.84 -12.64
N GLY A 7 11.51 -9.17 -12.48
CA GLY A 7 12.59 -10.12 -12.69
C GLY A 7 13.40 -10.43 -11.43
N GLU A 8 14.56 -11.04 -11.67
CA GLU A 8 15.41 -11.64 -10.65
C GLU A 8 15.90 -10.63 -9.60
N ALA A 9 16.23 -9.41 -10.03
CA ALA A 9 16.81 -8.41 -9.13
C ALA A 9 15.87 -8.06 -7.98
N LEU A 10 14.56 -7.94 -8.23
CA LEU A 10 13.59 -7.68 -7.18
C LEU A 10 13.50 -8.85 -6.21
N VAL A 11 13.45 -10.07 -6.73
CA VAL A 11 13.36 -11.29 -5.91
C VAL A 11 14.58 -11.41 -5.01
N GLN A 12 15.79 -11.22 -5.55
CA GLN A 12 17.02 -11.31 -4.80
C GLN A 12 17.10 -10.26 -3.69
N GLU A 13 16.68 -9.05 -3.97
CA GLU A 13 16.66 -7.99 -2.96
C GLU A 13 15.69 -8.33 -1.83
N GLY A 14 14.50 -8.85 -2.17
CA GLY A 14 13.53 -9.30 -1.17
C GLY A 14 14.10 -10.40 -0.28
N GLU A 15 14.79 -11.36 -0.87
CA GLU A 15 15.45 -12.43 -0.11
C GLU A 15 16.52 -11.89 0.83
N ARG A 16 17.31 -10.92 0.38
CA ARG A 16 18.34 -10.29 1.23
C ARG A 16 17.72 -9.56 2.42
N ILE A 17 16.61 -8.88 2.21
CA ILE A 17 15.89 -8.16 3.27
C ILE A 17 15.38 -9.16 4.32
N VAL A 18 14.74 -10.24 3.88
CA VAL A 18 14.24 -11.28 4.79
C VAL A 18 15.40 -11.93 5.56
N ALA A 19 16.50 -12.20 4.89
CA ALA A 19 17.68 -12.80 5.54
C ALA A 19 18.28 -11.87 6.61
N ALA A 20 18.23 -10.55 6.37
CA ALA A 20 18.84 -9.56 7.28
C ALA A 20 17.95 -9.22 8.48
N ARG A 21 16.63 -9.16 8.31
CA ARG A 21 15.73 -8.68 9.34
C ARG A 21 14.52 -9.59 9.64
N GLY A 22 14.38 -10.70 8.89
CA GLY A 22 13.21 -11.56 8.97
C GLY A 22 12.07 -11.07 8.08
N PRO A 23 10.99 -11.86 7.99
CA PRO A 23 9.83 -11.51 7.16
C PRO A 23 9.12 -10.27 7.69
N LEU A 24 8.42 -9.57 6.79
CA LEU A 24 7.62 -8.40 7.16
C LEU A 24 6.40 -8.83 7.99
N ALA A 25 6.12 -8.08 9.03
CA ALA A 25 4.89 -8.23 9.80
C ALA A 25 3.77 -7.38 9.20
N VAL A 26 2.52 -7.68 9.59
CA VAL A 26 1.37 -6.85 9.22
C VAL A 26 1.61 -5.42 9.66
N GLY A 27 1.42 -4.48 8.75
CA GLY A 27 1.62 -3.06 9.02
C GLY A 27 3.01 -2.55 8.66
N GLU A 28 3.91 -3.43 8.22
CA GLU A 28 5.26 -3.04 7.80
C GLU A 28 5.36 -2.87 6.28
N ALA A 29 6.35 -2.08 5.85
CA ALA A 29 6.62 -1.88 4.43
C ALA A 29 8.11 -1.65 4.20
N VAL A 30 8.62 -2.17 3.06
CA VAL A 30 9.99 -1.96 2.61
C VAL A 30 10.00 -1.64 1.13
N VAL A 31 11.05 -0.95 0.67
CA VAL A 31 11.24 -0.63 -0.75
C VAL A 31 12.30 -1.54 -1.34
N THR A 32 12.04 -2.05 -2.54
CA THR A 32 13.04 -2.76 -3.34
C THR A 32 13.19 -2.07 -4.69
N THR A 33 14.18 -2.53 -5.46
CA THR A 33 14.28 -2.16 -6.87
C THR A 33 13.01 -2.57 -7.62
N ALA A 34 12.68 -1.85 -8.68
CA ALA A 34 11.62 -2.24 -9.61
C ALA A 34 12.12 -3.24 -10.66
N GLY A 35 13.42 -3.55 -10.67
CA GLY A 35 14.02 -4.44 -11.67
C GLY A 35 13.80 -3.93 -13.07
N ARG A 36 13.16 -4.74 -13.93
CA ARG A 36 12.88 -4.37 -15.31
C ARG A 36 11.66 -3.48 -15.50
N LEU A 37 10.91 -3.21 -14.44
CA LEU A 37 9.73 -2.34 -14.52
C LEU A 37 10.16 -0.87 -14.65
N PRO A 38 9.37 -0.04 -15.35
CA PRO A 38 9.71 1.37 -15.57
C PRO A 38 9.32 2.25 -14.37
N PHE A 39 9.68 1.82 -13.17
CA PHE A 39 9.38 2.52 -11.92
C PHE A 39 10.65 2.72 -11.11
N LYS A 40 10.64 3.69 -10.22
CA LYS A 40 11.79 3.98 -9.35
C LYS A 40 11.95 2.96 -8.23
N GLY A 41 10.91 2.21 -7.91
CA GLY A 41 10.96 1.17 -6.91
C GLY A 41 9.63 0.49 -6.74
N VAL A 42 9.63 -0.61 -5.99
CA VAL A 42 8.42 -1.33 -5.58
C VAL A 42 8.37 -1.32 -4.07
N ILE A 43 7.22 -0.95 -3.51
CA ILE A 43 7.02 -0.94 -2.07
C ILE A 43 6.21 -2.19 -1.71
N HIS A 44 6.76 -3.01 -0.85
CA HIS A 44 6.12 -4.22 -0.35
C HIS A 44 5.52 -3.91 1.01
N ALA A 45 4.21 -4.05 1.14
CA ALA A 45 3.50 -3.81 2.39
C ALA A 45 2.63 -5.00 2.72
N VAL A 46 2.49 -5.30 4.01
CA VAL A 46 1.68 -6.43 4.46
C VAL A 46 0.41 -5.90 5.10
N GLY A 47 -0.71 -6.05 4.38
CA GLY A 47 -2.03 -5.75 4.90
C GLY A 47 -2.59 -6.91 5.72
N PRO A 48 -3.64 -6.65 6.52
CA PRO A 48 -4.26 -7.68 7.36
C PRO A 48 -5.14 -8.63 6.56
N GLN A 49 -5.26 -9.86 7.07
CA GLN A 49 -6.29 -10.79 6.64
C GLN A 49 -7.52 -10.61 7.50
N GLN A 50 -8.70 -10.91 6.94
CA GLN A 50 -9.94 -10.91 7.71
C GLN A 50 -9.84 -11.90 8.87
N GLY A 51 -10.25 -11.45 10.04
CA GLY A 51 -10.29 -12.30 11.24
C GLY A 51 -9.16 -12.09 12.22
N ILE A 52 -8.09 -11.36 11.84
CA ILE A 52 -6.98 -11.11 12.78
C ILE A 52 -7.31 -10.02 13.81
N GLY A 53 -8.41 -9.29 13.61
CA GLY A 53 -8.84 -8.20 14.47
C GLY A 53 -8.26 -6.86 14.07
N ARG A 54 -9.02 -5.79 14.29
CA ARG A 54 -8.63 -4.41 14.00
C ARG A 54 -8.15 -4.23 12.55
N GLU A 55 -8.86 -4.85 11.63
CA GLU A 55 -8.45 -4.87 10.22
C GLU A 55 -8.36 -3.48 9.62
N GLU A 56 -9.30 -2.59 9.95
CA GLU A 56 -9.25 -1.22 9.41
C GLU A 56 -7.99 -0.48 9.87
N GLU A 57 -7.71 -0.48 11.16
CA GLU A 57 -6.52 0.18 11.72
C GLU A 57 -5.23 -0.42 11.19
N ARG A 58 -5.18 -1.73 11.07
CA ARG A 58 -3.99 -2.43 10.56
C ARG A 58 -3.78 -2.15 9.08
N LEU A 59 -4.86 -2.04 8.30
CA LEU A 59 -4.77 -1.68 6.89
C LEU A 59 -4.30 -0.22 6.72
N VAL A 60 -4.84 0.70 7.53
CA VAL A 60 -4.37 2.09 7.54
C VAL A 60 -2.89 2.14 7.89
N GLN A 61 -2.45 1.36 8.86
CA GLN A 61 -1.04 1.29 9.24
C GLN A 61 -0.15 0.80 8.09
N ALA A 62 -0.57 -0.27 7.41
CA ALA A 62 0.20 -0.83 6.29
C ALA A 62 0.36 0.17 5.15
N LEU A 63 -0.74 0.84 4.78
CA LEU A 63 -0.71 1.85 3.72
C LEU A 63 0.11 3.07 4.15
N GLY A 64 -0.06 3.52 5.39
CA GLY A 64 0.72 4.61 5.93
C GLY A 64 2.22 4.32 5.91
N ALA A 65 2.60 3.09 6.26
CA ALA A 65 4.00 2.65 6.19
C ALA A 65 4.50 2.69 4.75
N ALA A 66 3.68 2.25 3.78
CA ALA A 66 4.05 2.29 2.36
C ALA A 66 4.25 3.72 1.88
N PHE A 67 3.34 4.62 2.21
CA PHE A 67 3.45 6.03 1.83
C PHE A 67 4.67 6.68 2.49
N LEU A 68 4.96 6.32 3.73
CA LEU A 68 6.14 6.83 4.42
C LEU A 68 7.44 6.38 3.73
N ARG A 69 7.50 5.13 3.28
CA ARG A 69 8.66 4.65 2.50
C ARG A 69 8.83 5.45 1.21
N ALA A 70 7.73 5.74 0.50
CA ALA A 70 7.76 6.59 -0.69
C ALA A 70 8.25 8.00 -0.38
N HIS A 71 7.75 8.57 0.71
CA HIS A 71 8.14 9.90 1.19
C HIS A 71 9.64 9.96 1.47
N GLU A 72 10.17 8.98 2.19
CA GLU A 72 11.60 8.90 2.54
C GLU A 72 12.51 8.81 1.32
N ARG A 73 12.01 8.20 0.24
CA ARG A 73 12.75 8.06 -1.02
C ARG A 73 12.57 9.25 -1.96
N GLY A 74 11.76 10.25 -1.58
CA GLY A 74 11.49 11.40 -2.41
C GLY A 74 10.64 11.09 -3.64
N PHE A 75 9.86 10.01 -3.62
CA PHE A 75 8.98 9.66 -4.73
C PHE A 75 7.87 10.70 -4.86
N GLU A 76 7.46 10.96 -6.11
CA GLU A 76 6.42 11.95 -6.40
C GLU A 76 5.04 11.32 -6.56
N SER A 77 4.98 10.05 -6.93
CA SER A 77 3.72 9.34 -7.12
C SER A 77 3.83 7.87 -6.70
N VAL A 78 2.72 7.33 -6.22
CA VAL A 78 2.58 5.92 -5.87
C VAL A 78 1.27 5.43 -6.43
N SER A 79 1.29 4.26 -7.06
CA SER A 79 0.08 3.55 -7.45
C SER A 79 -0.03 2.30 -6.59
N PHE A 80 -1.22 2.01 -6.08
CA PHE A 80 -1.42 0.85 -5.23
C PHE A 80 -2.75 0.17 -5.56
N PRO A 81 -2.80 -1.18 -5.38
CA PRO A 81 -4.00 -1.95 -5.65
C PRO A 81 -4.91 -2.04 -4.42
N ALA A 82 -5.96 -2.84 -4.56
CA ALA A 82 -6.94 -3.11 -3.49
C ALA A 82 -6.36 -4.03 -2.41
N VAL A 83 -5.46 -3.50 -1.59
CA VAL A 83 -4.77 -4.25 -0.53
C VAL A 83 -5.78 -4.86 0.43
N SER A 84 -5.56 -6.12 0.83
CA SER A 84 -6.37 -6.90 1.77
C SER A 84 -7.79 -7.26 1.29
N SER A 85 -8.21 -6.82 0.11
CA SER A 85 -9.43 -7.35 -0.51
C SER A 85 -9.10 -8.70 -1.18
N GLY A 86 -10.04 -9.30 -1.84
CA GLY A 86 -9.80 -10.57 -2.55
C GLY A 86 -9.41 -11.71 -1.60
N ILE A 87 -8.21 -12.27 -1.75
CA ILE A 87 -7.76 -13.45 -0.99
C ILE A 87 -7.76 -13.19 0.52
N PHE A 88 -7.38 -11.99 0.95
CA PHE A 88 -7.36 -11.65 2.38
C PHE A 88 -8.77 -11.39 2.92
N ALA A 89 -9.75 -11.21 2.05
CA ALA A 89 -11.18 -11.20 2.35
C ALA A 89 -11.66 -10.13 3.35
N VAL A 90 -10.91 -9.06 3.55
CA VAL A 90 -11.39 -7.94 4.36
C VAL A 90 -12.58 -7.31 3.64
N PRO A 91 -13.71 -7.05 4.34
CA PRO A 91 -14.91 -6.50 3.70
C PRO A 91 -14.63 -5.22 2.93
N LEU A 92 -15.30 -5.05 1.79
CA LEU A 92 -15.04 -3.92 0.89
C LEU A 92 -15.27 -2.57 1.57
N GLU A 93 -16.27 -2.47 2.46
CA GLU A 93 -16.55 -1.23 3.20
C GLU A 93 -15.37 -0.85 4.11
N VAL A 94 -14.76 -1.84 4.74
CA VAL A 94 -13.60 -1.65 5.61
C VAL A 94 -12.41 -1.21 4.77
N CYS A 95 -12.17 -1.86 3.63
CA CYS A 95 -11.11 -1.51 2.70
C CYS A 95 -11.27 -0.07 2.22
N ALA A 96 -12.46 0.31 1.78
CA ALA A 96 -12.72 1.66 1.26
C ALA A 96 -12.43 2.74 2.31
N ARG A 97 -12.91 2.54 3.54
CA ARG A 97 -12.63 3.48 4.64
C ARG A 97 -11.15 3.57 4.93
N ALA A 98 -10.47 2.42 4.97
CA ALA A 98 -9.05 2.38 5.29
C ALA A 98 -8.20 3.07 4.23
N TYR A 99 -8.50 2.87 2.95
CA TYR A 99 -7.74 3.49 1.87
C TYR A 99 -7.83 5.01 1.93
N VAL A 100 -9.04 5.54 2.04
CA VAL A 100 -9.26 6.98 2.10
C VAL A 100 -8.67 7.57 3.36
N ARG A 101 -8.88 6.91 4.50
CA ARG A 101 -8.34 7.33 5.78
C ARG A 101 -6.81 7.38 5.76
N ALA A 102 -6.16 6.36 5.21
CA ALA A 102 -4.71 6.30 5.13
C ALA A 102 -4.13 7.46 4.32
N VAL A 103 -4.74 7.77 3.17
CA VAL A 103 -4.30 8.88 2.34
C VAL A 103 -4.47 10.21 3.07
N ARG A 104 -5.63 10.43 3.69
CA ARG A 104 -5.90 11.68 4.40
C ARG A 104 -4.98 11.89 5.60
N GLU A 105 -4.77 10.84 6.38
CA GLU A 105 -3.88 10.91 7.57
C GLU A 105 -2.45 11.16 7.15
N PHE A 106 -1.98 10.50 6.09
CA PHE A 106 -0.62 10.69 5.61
C PHE A 106 -0.41 12.14 5.12
N MET A 107 -1.31 12.65 4.29
CA MET A 107 -1.19 14.01 3.74
C MET A 107 -1.28 15.07 4.83
N ARG A 108 -2.09 14.83 5.85
CA ARG A 108 -2.20 15.75 6.99
C ARG A 108 -0.92 15.76 7.82
N ALA A 109 -0.28 14.60 7.99
CA ALA A 109 0.95 14.48 8.76
C ALA A 109 2.18 15.00 7.99
N HIS A 110 2.14 14.98 6.65
CA HIS A 110 3.28 15.35 5.81
C HIS A 110 2.87 16.36 4.73
N PRO A 111 2.49 17.61 5.13
CA PRO A 111 1.99 18.58 4.15
C PRO A 111 3.04 19.01 3.11
N ASP A 112 4.33 18.87 3.42
CA ASP A 112 5.42 19.26 2.52
C ASP A 112 6.04 18.09 1.77
N THR A 113 5.38 16.94 1.74
CA THR A 113 5.91 15.74 1.06
C THR A 113 6.08 15.96 -0.45
N SER A 114 7.10 15.31 -1.03
CA SER A 114 7.25 15.23 -2.48
C SER A 114 6.18 14.36 -3.12
N LEU A 115 5.51 13.52 -2.34
CA LEU A 115 4.48 12.58 -2.80
C LEU A 115 3.18 13.34 -3.08
N LYS A 116 2.94 13.69 -4.35
CA LYS A 116 1.80 14.53 -4.75
C LYS A 116 0.65 13.75 -5.36
N THR A 117 0.90 12.53 -5.81
CA THR A 117 -0.12 11.69 -6.46
C THR A 117 -0.16 10.32 -5.81
N LEU A 118 -1.31 9.98 -5.27
CA LEU A 118 -1.60 8.64 -4.75
C LEU A 118 -2.73 8.06 -5.61
N ARG A 119 -2.40 7.04 -6.41
CA ARG A 119 -3.31 6.48 -7.39
C ARG A 119 -3.75 5.09 -6.95
N LEU A 120 -5.02 4.95 -6.61
CA LEU A 120 -5.61 3.66 -6.26
C LEU A 120 -6.17 3.02 -7.52
N VAL A 121 -5.63 1.87 -7.89
CA VAL A 121 -6.01 1.15 -9.11
C VAL A 121 -6.95 0.02 -8.75
N LEU A 122 -8.20 0.13 -9.14
CA LEU A 122 -9.25 -0.81 -8.79
C LEU A 122 -9.91 -1.38 -10.05
N VAL A 123 -10.23 -2.68 -10.00
CA VAL A 123 -11.00 -3.35 -11.06
C VAL A 123 -12.38 -3.78 -10.59
N ASP A 124 -12.65 -3.76 -9.29
CA ASP A 124 -13.91 -4.18 -8.68
C ASP A 124 -14.86 -2.97 -8.62
N GLY A 125 -15.95 -3.02 -9.39
CA GLY A 125 -16.93 -1.93 -9.45
C GLY A 125 -17.53 -1.55 -8.11
N PRO A 126 -18.01 -2.50 -7.29
CA PRO A 126 -18.51 -2.21 -5.94
C PRO A 126 -17.51 -1.48 -5.07
N LEU A 127 -16.22 -1.87 -5.10
CA LEU A 127 -15.19 -1.20 -4.32
C LEU A 127 -14.94 0.22 -4.83
N VAL A 128 -14.94 0.42 -6.15
CA VAL A 128 -14.82 1.77 -6.74
C VAL A 128 -15.92 2.68 -6.20
N ALA A 129 -17.17 2.21 -6.20
CA ALA A 129 -18.31 2.99 -5.71
C ALA A 129 -18.13 3.36 -4.23
N LEU A 130 -17.69 2.40 -3.40
CA LEU A 130 -17.49 2.64 -1.98
C LEU A 130 -16.36 3.63 -1.72
N VAL A 131 -15.26 3.53 -2.47
CA VAL A 131 -14.14 4.49 -2.34
C VAL A 131 -14.59 5.89 -2.73
N ARG A 132 -15.34 6.03 -3.82
CA ARG A 132 -15.88 7.33 -4.23
C ARG A 132 -16.79 7.93 -3.16
N GLN A 133 -17.61 7.09 -2.54
CA GLN A 133 -18.49 7.52 -1.44
C GLN A 133 -17.66 8.03 -0.26
N GLU A 134 -16.62 7.31 0.14
CA GLU A 134 -15.74 7.74 1.22
C GLU A 134 -15.01 9.04 0.91
N LEU A 135 -14.54 9.20 -0.33
CA LEU A 135 -13.87 10.44 -0.76
C LEU A 135 -14.82 11.63 -0.71
N GLY A 136 -16.12 11.42 -0.91
CA GLY A 136 -17.12 12.46 -0.83
C GLY A 136 -17.47 12.89 0.60
N ARG A 137 -17.09 12.11 1.61
CA ARG A 137 -17.34 12.47 3.01
C ARG A 137 -16.31 13.47 3.49
N LYS A 138 -16.75 14.39 4.32
CA LYS A 138 -15.82 15.34 4.97
C LYS A 138 -15.02 14.62 6.04
N ALA A 139 -13.75 14.93 6.10
CA ALA A 139 -12.85 14.34 7.08
C ALA A 139 -13.18 14.79 8.51
#